data_e7a23d39826b5f76e31afc8c77ee9892
#
_entry.id   e7a23d39826b5f76e31afc8c77ee9892
#
_cell.length_a   1.000
_cell.length_b   1.000
_cell.length_c   1.000
_cell.angle_alpha   90.00
_cell.angle_beta   90.00
_cell.angle_gamma   90.00
#
_symmetry.space_group_name_H-M   'P 1'
#
loop_
_entity.id
_entity.type
_entity.pdbx_description
1 polymer ?
#
loop_
_entity_poly.entity_id
_entity_poly.type
_entity_poly.pdbx_seq_one_letter_code
_entity_poly.pdbx_strand_id
1 'polypeptide(L)'
;DIKNTYDRLGIPEAEKDRLVAGVAAQYESEVVYHKINEELGKQGVLFLDTDTALREEPELFREHFASAVPLGDNKFSALNSAVWSGGSFIYVPKGVHCTIPLQAYFRMNTENLGQFERTLIIVDEGAYVHYVEGCTAPIYKSDSLHAAVVEIIVKKNARCRYTTIQNWSNNVYNLVTQRAYVEEGGTMEWIDGNIGSKANMKYPACYLMGPHAKGEALSVAFAAEGQHQDTGAKMVHNAPYTSSTIVSKSISQGGGRSAYRGLVAVGKDAHHSSSAVRCDALLVDDISRSDTYPYNDIRTDEVSMAHEATVSKVSEDQLFYLMQRGLTEEEAMAM
;
A
#
# COMPACT_ATOMS: atom_id res chain seq x y z
N ASP A 1 4.56 -0.12 27.78
CA ASP A 1 6.01 -0.26 27.63
C ASP A 1 6.33 -0.60 26.16
N ILE A 2 7.00 0.36 25.50
CA ILE A 2 7.30 0.37 24.06
C ILE A 2 8.11 -0.86 23.64
N LYS A 3 9.06 -1.28 24.48
CA LYS A 3 9.89 -2.46 24.25
C LYS A 3 9.01 -3.72 24.11
N ASN A 4 8.01 -3.87 24.96
CA ASN A 4 7.05 -4.96 24.88
C ASN A 4 6.16 -4.88 23.63
N THR A 5 5.93 -3.68 23.09
CA THR A 5 5.19 -3.48 21.85
C THR A 5 5.98 -3.97 20.64
N TYR A 6 7.25 -3.61 20.53
CA TYR A 6 8.11 -4.09 19.44
C TYR A 6 8.32 -5.60 19.51
N ASP A 7 8.46 -6.16 20.72
CA ASP A 7 8.57 -7.61 20.92
C ASP A 7 7.30 -8.35 20.49
N ARG A 8 6.13 -7.79 20.82
CA ARG A 8 4.83 -8.34 20.40
C ARG A 8 4.57 -8.21 18.88
N LEU A 9 5.13 -7.19 18.25
CA LEU A 9 5.06 -6.99 16.80
C LEU A 9 6.11 -7.84 16.04
N GLY A 10 6.99 -8.55 16.78
CA GLY A 10 8.03 -9.38 16.19
C GLY A 10 9.12 -8.58 15.48
N ILE A 11 9.34 -7.31 15.85
CA ILE A 11 10.37 -6.47 15.24
C ILE A 11 11.74 -6.88 15.80
N PRO A 12 12.69 -7.30 14.96
CA PRO A 12 14.02 -7.71 15.42
C PRO A 12 14.76 -6.60 16.16
N GLU A 13 15.48 -6.92 17.23
CA GLU A 13 16.22 -5.96 18.05
C GLU A 13 17.21 -5.11 17.20
N ALA A 14 17.85 -5.74 16.20
CA ALA A 14 18.77 -5.06 15.29
C ALA A 14 18.07 -4.02 14.36
N GLU A 15 16.76 -4.15 14.15
CA GLU A 15 15.98 -3.17 13.40
C GLU A 15 15.55 -2.01 14.28
N LYS A 16 15.24 -2.25 15.56
CA LYS A 16 14.85 -1.21 16.52
C LYS A 16 15.88 -0.09 16.63
N ASP A 17 17.16 -0.43 16.55
CA ASP A 17 18.27 0.53 16.66
C ASP A 17 18.60 1.24 15.33
N ARG A 18 18.25 0.63 14.18
CA ARG A 18 18.51 1.16 12.83
C ARG A 18 17.37 2.00 12.24
N LEU A 19 16.17 1.87 12.79
CA LEU A 19 14.93 2.43 12.23
C LEU A 19 14.63 3.81 12.83
N VAL A 20 15.57 4.72 12.89
CA VAL A 20 15.48 5.94 13.72
C VAL A 20 15.36 7.24 12.90
N ALA A 21 14.67 7.24 11.75
CA ALA A 21 14.25 8.53 11.15
C ALA A 21 12.97 9.05 11.81
N GLY A 22 12.02 8.18 12.05
CA GLY A 22 10.78 8.44 12.77
C GLY A 22 9.97 7.16 12.91
N VAL A 23 9.40 6.93 14.07
CA VAL A 23 8.55 5.77 14.37
C VAL A 23 7.30 6.24 15.07
N ALA A 24 6.14 5.79 14.62
CA ALA A 24 4.87 5.93 15.30
C ALA A 24 4.25 4.55 15.55
N ALA A 25 3.63 4.37 16.69
CA ALA A 25 2.86 3.18 17.01
C ALA A 25 1.47 3.60 17.46
N GLN A 26 0.44 3.05 16.82
CA GLN A 26 -0.95 3.36 17.09
C GLN A 26 -1.71 2.08 17.43
N TYR A 27 -2.46 2.14 18.51
CA TYR A 27 -3.42 1.11 18.92
C TYR A 27 -4.83 1.70 18.83
N GLU A 28 -5.70 1.08 18.06
CA GLU A 28 -7.11 1.49 17.94
C GLU A 28 -7.29 2.99 17.71
N SER A 29 -6.47 3.56 16.82
CA SER A 29 -6.41 4.98 16.52
C SER A 29 -5.78 5.88 17.61
N GLU A 30 -5.36 5.35 18.74
CA GLU A 30 -4.61 6.11 19.75
C GLU A 30 -3.10 6.00 19.53
N VAL A 31 -2.42 7.15 19.51
CA VAL A 31 -0.96 7.19 19.41
C VAL A 31 -0.36 6.81 20.76
N VAL A 32 0.33 5.67 20.81
CA VAL A 32 1.03 5.22 22.03
C VAL A 32 2.51 5.56 22.02
N TYR A 33 3.06 5.82 20.83
CA TYR A 33 4.46 6.24 20.67
C TYR A 33 4.66 7.02 19.39
N HIS A 34 5.39 8.13 19.48
CA HIS A 34 5.83 8.92 18.35
C HIS A 34 7.21 9.48 18.60
N LYS A 35 8.11 9.33 17.64
CA LYS A 35 9.44 9.94 17.66
C LYS A 35 9.89 10.23 16.24
N ILE A 36 10.35 11.44 16.01
CA ILE A 36 11.06 11.83 14.79
C ILE A 36 12.53 12.11 15.13
N ASN A 37 13.42 11.83 14.19
CA ASN A 37 14.82 12.20 14.33
C ASN A 37 14.95 13.73 14.42
N GLU A 38 15.71 14.22 15.41
CA GLU A 38 15.89 15.66 15.66
C GLU A 38 16.45 16.41 14.44
N GLU A 39 17.29 15.77 13.65
CA GLU A 39 17.87 16.37 12.43
C GLU A 39 16.82 16.60 11.35
N LEU A 40 15.90 15.65 11.13
CA LEU A 40 14.79 15.81 10.21
C LEU A 40 13.80 16.86 10.71
N GLY A 41 13.51 16.89 12.01
CA GLY A 41 12.68 17.93 12.63
C GLY A 41 13.27 19.34 12.44
N LYS A 42 14.61 19.50 12.58
CA LYS A 42 15.30 20.78 12.31
C LYS A 42 15.23 21.21 10.84
N GLN A 43 15.08 20.26 9.91
CA GLN A 43 14.86 20.52 8.49
C GLN A 43 13.39 20.82 8.16
N GLY A 44 12.51 20.86 9.16
CA GLY A 44 11.08 21.15 9.00
C GLY A 44 10.23 19.95 8.57
N VAL A 45 10.75 18.73 8.65
CA VAL A 45 9.95 17.52 8.41
C VAL A 45 8.96 17.34 9.55
N LEU A 46 7.68 17.23 9.19
CA LEU A 46 6.63 16.91 10.15
C LEU A 46 6.29 15.41 10.00
N PHE A 47 6.22 14.73 11.13
CA PHE A 47 5.68 13.40 11.25
C PHE A 47 4.81 13.35 12.50
N LEU A 48 3.52 13.47 12.35
CA LEU A 48 2.53 13.59 13.41
C LEU A 48 1.43 12.54 13.22
N ASP A 49 0.60 12.34 14.21
CA ASP A 49 -0.71 11.76 13.98
C ASP A 49 -1.65 12.83 13.38
N THR A 50 -2.68 12.38 12.66
CA THR A 50 -3.59 13.28 11.95
C THR A 50 -4.43 14.17 12.88
N ASP A 51 -4.75 13.70 14.09
CA ASP A 51 -5.49 14.50 15.07
C ASP A 51 -4.62 15.65 15.62
N THR A 52 -3.34 15.39 15.85
CA THR A 52 -2.34 16.40 16.24
C THR A 52 -2.08 17.37 15.08
N ALA A 53 -1.91 16.87 13.87
CA ALA A 53 -1.69 17.71 12.69
C ALA A 53 -2.85 18.67 12.43
N LEU A 54 -4.09 18.21 12.63
CA LEU A 54 -5.28 19.09 12.50
C LEU A 54 -5.26 20.24 13.51
N ARG A 55 -4.67 20.04 14.70
CA ARG A 55 -4.59 21.07 15.74
C ARG A 55 -3.38 21.99 15.59
N GLU A 56 -2.23 21.43 15.24
CA GLU A 56 -0.96 22.17 15.22
C GLU A 56 -0.64 22.79 13.87
N GLU A 57 -1.07 22.13 12.76
CA GLU A 57 -0.85 22.55 11.37
C GLU A 57 -2.17 22.65 10.60
N PRO A 58 -3.20 23.38 11.11
CA PRO A 58 -4.55 23.33 10.57
C PRO A 58 -4.68 23.84 9.13
N GLU A 59 -3.86 24.79 8.72
CA GLU A 59 -3.89 25.35 7.36
C GLU A 59 -3.39 24.33 6.35
N LEU A 60 -2.19 23.78 6.57
CA LEU A 60 -1.57 22.77 5.73
C LEU A 60 -2.43 21.49 5.66
N PHE A 61 -2.96 21.06 6.81
CA PHE A 61 -3.84 19.90 6.87
C PHE A 61 -5.11 20.09 6.03
N ARG A 62 -5.83 21.21 6.22
CA ARG A 62 -7.10 21.48 5.51
C ARG A 62 -6.94 21.71 4.02
N GLU A 63 -5.82 22.27 3.58
CA GLU A 63 -5.52 22.46 2.17
C GLU A 63 -5.49 21.15 1.41
N HIS A 64 -4.96 20.08 2.02
CA HIS A 64 -4.68 18.82 1.35
C HIS A 64 -5.65 17.70 1.74
N PHE A 65 -6.34 17.79 2.88
CA PHE A 65 -7.28 16.78 3.34
C PHE A 65 -8.45 16.60 2.37
N ALA A 66 -8.75 15.36 2.00
CA ALA A 66 -9.76 14.96 1.03
C ALA A 66 -9.54 15.54 -0.39
N SER A 67 -8.33 16.01 -0.70
CA SER A 67 -8.00 16.54 -2.03
C SER A 67 -7.74 15.41 -3.04
N ALA A 68 -7.04 14.35 -2.63
CA ALA A 68 -6.78 13.19 -3.50
C ALA A 68 -7.91 12.15 -3.42
N VAL A 69 -8.46 11.88 -2.24
CA VAL A 69 -9.61 10.99 -2.05
C VAL A 69 -10.81 11.79 -1.54
N PRO A 70 -11.70 12.24 -2.43
CA PRO A 70 -12.90 12.96 -2.04
C PRO A 70 -13.79 12.17 -1.08
N LEU A 71 -14.56 12.85 -0.25
CA LEU A 71 -15.44 12.25 0.76
C LEU A 71 -16.43 11.22 0.17
N GLY A 72 -16.87 11.44 -1.06
CA GLY A 72 -17.84 10.61 -1.77
C GLY A 72 -17.23 9.65 -2.81
N ASP A 73 -15.93 9.39 -2.77
CA ASP A 73 -15.24 8.55 -3.77
C ASP A 73 -15.82 7.12 -3.83
N ASN A 74 -16.04 6.52 -2.69
CA ASN A 74 -16.71 5.23 -2.53
C ASN A 74 -17.31 5.11 -1.13
N LYS A 75 -18.11 4.06 -0.87
CA LYS A 75 -18.80 3.88 0.41
C LYS A 75 -17.86 3.74 1.62
N PHE A 76 -16.64 3.20 1.42
CA PHE A 76 -15.67 3.03 2.52
C PHE A 76 -14.92 4.33 2.80
N SER A 77 -14.59 5.12 1.77
CA SER A 77 -14.03 6.45 1.98
C SER A 77 -15.04 7.39 2.61
N ALA A 78 -16.33 7.27 2.26
CA ALA A 78 -17.41 8.03 2.91
C ALA A 78 -17.55 7.64 4.39
N LEU A 79 -17.54 6.34 4.70
CA LEU A 79 -17.54 5.87 6.09
C LEU A 79 -16.33 6.36 6.86
N ASN A 80 -15.11 6.18 6.31
CA ASN A 80 -13.89 6.70 6.92
C ASN A 80 -14.01 8.20 7.17
N SER A 81 -14.46 8.97 6.19
CA SER A 81 -14.58 10.43 6.32
C SER A 81 -15.56 10.88 7.41
N ALA A 82 -16.54 10.06 7.74
CA ALA A 82 -17.51 10.34 8.82
C ALA A 82 -16.98 10.04 10.22
N VAL A 83 -16.06 9.07 10.34
CA VAL A 83 -15.65 8.51 11.65
C VAL A 83 -14.14 8.32 11.79
N TRP A 84 -13.33 8.90 10.91
CA TRP A 84 -11.87 8.72 10.96
C TRP A 84 -11.29 9.19 12.30
N SER A 85 -10.27 8.47 12.73
CA SER A 85 -9.48 8.81 13.90
C SER A 85 -8.09 8.19 13.75
N GLY A 86 -7.06 8.94 14.07
CA GLY A 86 -5.68 8.53 13.87
C GLY A 86 -5.25 8.45 12.41
N GLY A 87 -4.10 7.89 12.18
CA GLY A 87 -3.39 7.88 10.91
C GLY A 87 -2.11 8.69 10.99
N SER A 88 -1.33 8.69 9.93
CA SER A 88 -0.07 9.44 9.86
C SER A 88 -0.23 10.71 9.04
N PHE A 89 0.27 11.82 9.58
CA PHE A 89 0.48 13.05 8.83
C PHE A 89 1.96 13.27 8.60
N ILE A 90 2.37 13.39 7.35
CA ILE A 90 3.77 13.59 6.97
C ILE A 90 3.85 14.79 6.02
N TYR A 91 4.69 15.74 6.35
CA TYR A 91 5.10 16.80 5.46
C TYR A 91 6.62 16.83 5.32
N VAL A 92 7.11 16.74 4.09
CA VAL A 92 8.53 16.82 3.78
C VAL A 92 8.77 18.09 2.97
N PRO A 93 9.48 19.08 3.53
CA PRO A 93 9.71 20.37 2.87
C PRO A 93 10.52 20.26 1.58
N LYS A 94 10.41 21.28 0.74
CA LYS A 94 11.11 21.40 -0.54
C LYS A 94 12.60 21.06 -0.44
N GLY A 95 13.03 20.12 -1.28
CA GLY A 95 14.43 19.69 -1.41
C GLY A 95 14.96 18.83 -0.27
N VAL A 96 14.15 18.51 0.74
CA VAL A 96 14.57 17.66 1.87
C VAL A 96 14.48 16.19 1.47
N HIS A 97 15.55 15.44 1.73
CA HIS A 97 15.62 14.01 1.45
C HIS A 97 15.68 13.19 2.74
N CYS A 98 14.60 12.51 3.09
CA CYS A 98 14.57 11.55 4.19
C CYS A 98 15.23 10.24 3.74
N THR A 99 16.52 10.11 3.99
CA THR A 99 17.33 8.93 3.57
C THR A 99 17.03 7.68 4.40
N ILE A 100 16.47 7.84 5.60
CA ILE A 100 16.01 6.75 6.47
C ILE A 100 14.49 6.74 6.45
N PRO A 101 13.84 5.56 6.34
CA PRO A 101 12.39 5.49 6.29
C PRO A 101 11.71 6.02 7.56
N LEU A 102 10.60 6.74 7.38
CA LEU A 102 9.62 6.98 8.44
C LEU A 102 8.73 5.75 8.57
N GLN A 103 8.36 5.37 9.80
CA GLN A 103 7.63 4.12 10.03
C GLN A 103 6.43 4.31 10.94
N ALA A 104 5.33 3.65 10.62
CA ALA A 104 4.17 3.55 11.50
C ALA A 104 3.70 2.10 11.64
N TYR A 105 3.24 1.77 12.83
CA TYR A 105 2.68 0.47 13.16
C TYR A 105 1.27 0.66 13.69
N PHE A 106 0.30 0.05 13.01
CA PHE A 106 -1.10 0.06 13.39
C PHE A 106 -1.50 -1.31 13.90
N ARG A 107 -2.12 -1.35 15.06
CA ARG A 107 -2.58 -2.59 15.66
C ARG A 107 -4.00 -2.46 16.19
N MET A 108 -4.86 -3.35 15.75
CA MET A 108 -6.21 -3.51 16.28
C MET A 108 -6.16 -4.51 17.44
N ASN A 109 -6.46 -4.08 18.64
CA ASN A 109 -6.31 -4.89 19.86
C ASN A 109 -7.62 -5.22 20.56
N THR A 110 -8.76 -4.64 20.15
CA THR A 110 -10.06 -4.83 20.80
C THR A 110 -11.02 -5.53 19.87
N GLU A 111 -11.72 -6.52 20.40
CA GLU A 111 -12.75 -7.27 19.70
C GLU A 111 -13.98 -6.38 19.44
N ASN A 112 -14.66 -6.58 18.30
CA ASN A 112 -15.84 -5.82 17.87
C ASN A 112 -15.59 -4.32 17.59
N LEU A 113 -14.35 -3.91 17.38
CA LEU A 113 -14.03 -2.56 16.92
C LEU A 113 -13.64 -2.54 15.44
N GLY A 114 -13.86 -1.38 14.82
CA GLY A 114 -13.32 -1.03 13.51
C GLY A 114 -12.15 -0.07 13.67
N GLN A 115 -11.27 -0.03 12.68
CA GLN A 115 -10.19 0.94 12.57
C GLN A 115 -10.35 1.74 11.28
N PHE A 116 -10.32 3.07 11.41
CA PHE A 116 -10.68 4.01 10.34
C PHE A 116 -9.63 5.13 10.25
N GLU A 117 -8.36 4.78 10.16
CA GLU A 117 -7.29 5.76 10.07
C GLU A 117 -7.29 6.50 8.72
N ARG A 118 -6.81 7.74 8.76
CA ARG A 118 -6.63 8.56 7.58
C ARG A 118 -5.21 9.12 7.54
N THR A 119 -4.41 8.61 6.62
CA THR A 119 -3.02 9.01 6.41
C THR A 119 -2.95 10.05 5.30
N LEU A 120 -2.23 11.15 5.57
CA LEU A 120 -1.97 12.23 4.62
C LEU A 120 -0.46 12.49 4.53
N ILE A 121 0.09 12.33 3.33
CA ILE A 121 1.53 12.53 3.06
C ILE A 121 1.69 13.61 1.99
N ILE A 122 2.46 14.64 2.30
CA ILE A 122 2.77 15.73 1.38
C ILE A 122 4.29 15.76 1.21
N VAL A 123 4.75 15.51 -0.03
CA VAL A 123 6.17 15.55 -0.40
C VAL A 123 6.38 16.73 -1.32
N ASP A 124 7.00 17.79 -0.78
CA ASP A 124 7.14 19.05 -1.48
C ASP A 124 8.19 18.98 -2.60
N GLU A 125 8.27 20.03 -3.41
CA GLU A 125 9.08 20.07 -4.63
C GLU A 125 10.52 19.58 -4.42
N GLY A 126 10.94 18.60 -5.23
CA GLY A 126 12.28 18.01 -5.18
C GLY A 126 12.60 17.21 -3.91
N ALA A 127 11.63 16.99 -3.02
CA ALA A 127 11.83 16.25 -1.78
C ALA A 127 11.71 14.73 -1.98
N TYR A 128 12.20 13.95 -1.01
CA TYR A 128 12.11 12.50 -1.01
C TYR A 128 11.73 11.97 0.37
N VAL A 129 10.82 11.00 0.38
CA VAL A 129 10.50 10.20 1.57
C VAL A 129 10.23 8.74 1.21
N HIS A 130 10.66 7.84 2.09
CA HIS A 130 10.19 6.47 2.16
C HIS A 130 9.40 6.30 3.46
N TYR A 131 8.13 5.98 3.33
CA TYR A 131 7.27 5.66 4.47
C TYR A 131 6.95 4.17 4.47
N VAL A 132 7.05 3.54 5.63
CA VAL A 132 6.79 2.13 5.85
C VAL A 132 5.67 1.97 6.86
N GLU A 133 4.66 1.22 6.50
CA GLU A 133 3.50 0.95 7.35
C GLU A 133 3.33 -0.54 7.60
N GLY A 134 3.19 -0.91 8.86
CA GLY A 134 2.85 -2.26 9.28
C GLY A 134 1.49 -2.30 9.96
N CYS A 135 0.61 -3.21 9.52
CA CYS A 135 -0.72 -3.38 10.10
C CYS A 135 -0.94 -4.81 10.57
N THR A 136 -1.40 -4.98 11.81
CA THR A 136 -1.65 -6.30 12.39
C THR A 136 -2.90 -6.32 13.26
N ALA A 137 -3.53 -7.48 13.42
CA ALA A 137 -4.55 -7.75 14.42
C ALA A 137 -4.39 -9.15 15.01
N PRO A 138 -4.65 -9.35 16.31
CA PRO A 138 -4.78 -10.68 16.88
C PRO A 138 -6.05 -11.37 16.37
N ILE A 139 -6.13 -12.69 16.55
CA ILE A 139 -7.28 -13.48 16.14
C ILE A 139 -8.39 -13.32 17.20
N TYR A 140 -9.53 -12.78 16.79
CA TYR A 140 -10.74 -12.73 17.58
C TYR A 140 -11.85 -13.64 17.00
N LYS A 141 -12.90 -13.88 17.77
CA LYS A 141 -14.05 -14.71 17.33
C LYS A 141 -15.01 -13.94 16.42
N SER A 142 -15.08 -12.62 16.58
CA SER A 142 -15.93 -11.73 15.78
C SER A 142 -15.16 -11.14 14.60
N ASP A 143 -15.89 -10.81 13.53
CA ASP A 143 -15.35 -10.10 12.39
C ASP A 143 -15.02 -8.64 12.78
N SER A 144 -13.96 -8.10 12.20
CA SER A 144 -13.52 -6.71 12.39
C SER A 144 -13.36 -6.01 11.04
N LEU A 145 -13.58 -4.69 11.03
CA LEU A 145 -13.45 -3.87 9.82
C LEU A 145 -12.27 -2.91 9.94
N HIS A 146 -11.38 -2.98 8.97
CA HIS A 146 -10.36 -1.96 8.71
C HIS A 146 -10.70 -1.23 7.42
N ALA A 147 -11.00 0.06 7.51
CA ALA A 147 -11.34 0.89 6.36
C ALA A 147 -10.55 2.21 6.40
N ALA A 148 -9.29 2.13 6.02
CA ALA A 148 -8.38 3.27 5.98
C ALA A 148 -8.47 4.05 4.67
N VAL A 149 -8.07 5.32 4.74
CA VAL A 149 -7.84 6.18 3.57
C VAL A 149 -6.42 6.72 3.62
N VAL A 150 -5.71 6.59 2.50
CA VAL A 150 -4.35 7.14 2.33
C VAL A 150 -4.34 8.11 1.15
N GLU A 151 -3.94 9.33 1.44
CA GLU A 151 -3.79 10.42 0.46
C GLU A 151 -2.34 10.84 0.38
N ILE A 152 -1.78 10.89 -0.82
CA ILE A 152 -0.39 11.31 -1.05
C ILE A 152 -0.35 12.38 -2.12
N ILE A 153 0.32 13.48 -1.82
CA ILE A 153 0.60 14.56 -2.77
C ILE A 153 2.10 14.59 -3.04
N VAL A 154 2.47 14.23 -4.25
CA VAL A 154 3.87 14.25 -4.72
C VAL A 154 4.02 15.45 -5.63
N LYS A 155 4.65 16.52 -5.12
CA LYS A 155 4.83 17.76 -5.86
C LYS A 155 5.95 17.63 -6.91
N LYS A 156 6.17 18.68 -7.68
CA LYS A 156 7.10 18.71 -8.81
C LYS A 156 8.47 18.13 -8.46
N ASN A 157 8.96 17.17 -9.28
CA ASN A 157 10.25 16.48 -9.12
C ASN A 157 10.45 15.79 -7.76
N ALA A 158 9.41 15.65 -6.94
CA ALA A 158 9.48 14.93 -5.68
C ALA A 158 9.34 13.43 -5.90
N ARG A 159 9.73 12.64 -4.88
CA ARG A 159 9.58 11.19 -4.89
C ARG A 159 9.04 10.70 -3.55
N CYS A 160 8.01 9.89 -3.62
CA CYS A 160 7.45 9.17 -2.47
C CYS A 160 7.48 7.66 -2.71
N ARG A 161 8.06 6.91 -1.77
CA ARG A 161 7.89 5.47 -1.69
C ARG A 161 7.03 5.15 -0.48
N TYR A 162 5.95 4.42 -0.69
CA TYR A 162 5.08 3.93 0.36
C TYR A 162 5.11 2.40 0.36
N THR A 163 5.63 1.83 1.44
CA THR A 163 5.66 0.39 1.64
C THR A 163 4.69 0.00 2.73
N THR A 164 3.79 -0.95 2.49
CA THR A 164 2.91 -1.47 3.52
C THR A 164 2.99 -2.99 3.59
N ILE A 165 3.01 -3.50 4.82
CA ILE A 165 2.91 -4.92 5.12
C ILE A 165 1.66 -5.13 5.96
N GLN A 166 0.66 -5.71 5.34
CA GLN A 166 -0.63 -6.02 5.94
C GLN A 166 -0.62 -7.49 6.36
N ASN A 167 -0.61 -7.76 7.66
CA ASN A 167 -0.66 -9.11 8.22
C ASN A 167 -1.83 -9.21 9.21
N TRP A 168 -3.02 -9.29 8.65
CA TRP A 168 -4.26 -9.35 9.39
C TRP A 168 -4.67 -10.79 9.74
N SER A 169 -5.38 -10.95 10.83
CA SER A 169 -6.05 -12.21 11.14
C SER A 169 -7.23 -12.50 10.19
N ASN A 170 -7.63 -13.78 10.10
CA ASN A 170 -8.65 -14.25 9.15
C ASN A 170 -10.10 -13.79 9.43
N ASN A 171 -10.32 -12.96 10.45
CA ASN A 171 -11.59 -12.35 10.76
C ASN A 171 -11.67 -10.86 10.35
N VAL A 172 -10.64 -10.32 9.71
CA VAL A 172 -10.58 -8.90 9.34
C VAL A 172 -11.02 -8.70 7.89
N TYR A 173 -11.93 -7.75 7.68
CA TYR A 173 -12.20 -7.15 6.37
C TYR A 173 -11.30 -5.92 6.21
N ASN A 174 -10.35 -5.98 5.28
CA ASN A 174 -9.39 -4.92 5.01
C ASN A 174 -9.79 -4.18 3.72
N LEU A 175 -10.41 -3.01 3.87
CA LEU A 175 -11.06 -2.27 2.78
C LEU A 175 -10.46 -0.87 2.68
N VAL A 176 -9.29 -0.76 2.03
CA VAL A 176 -8.46 0.45 2.04
C VAL A 176 -8.58 1.21 0.71
N THR A 177 -8.72 2.53 0.80
CA THR A 177 -8.65 3.43 -0.35
C THR A 177 -7.35 4.20 -0.31
N GLN A 178 -6.51 4.06 -1.35
CA GLN A 178 -5.20 4.72 -1.45
C GLN A 178 -5.09 5.47 -2.77
N ARG A 179 -4.67 6.73 -2.71
CA ARG A 179 -4.49 7.56 -3.91
C ARG A 179 -3.34 8.54 -3.76
N ALA A 180 -2.54 8.63 -4.81
CA ALA A 180 -1.50 9.63 -4.95
C ALA A 180 -1.80 10.55 -6.15
N TYR A 181 -1.64 11.86 -5.96
CA TYR A 181 -1.52 12.82 -7.04
C TYR A 181 -0.05 13.13 -7.26
N VAL A 182 0.39 13.00 -8.50
CA VAL A 182 1.79 13.12 -8.88
C VAL A 182 1.95 14.24 -9.90
N GLU A 183 2.63 15.30 -9.51
CA GLU A 183 2.89 16.46 -10.34
C GLU A 183 4.05 16.24 -11.32
N GLU A 184 4.39 17.27 -12.10
CA GLU A 184 5.46 17.25 -13.13
C GLU A 184 6.76 16.64 -12.61
N GLY A 185 7.26 15.62 -13.31
CA GLY A 185 8.52 14.95 -12.98
C GLY A 185 8.51 14.18 -11.65
N GLY A 186 7.41 14.22 -10.91
CA GLY A 186 7.25 13.48 -9.65
C GLY A 186 7.21 11.96 -9.83
N THR A 187 7.54 11.22 -8.79
CA THR A 187 7.53 9.75 -8.80
C THR A 187 6.83 9.21 -7.56
N MET A 188 5.84 8.36 -7.76
CA MET A 188 5.18 7.60 -6.69
C MET A 188 5.42 6.11 -6.83
N GLU A 189 5.86 5.47 -5.74
CA GLU A 189 6.08 4.03 -5.67
C GLU A 189 5.23 3.42 -4.56
N TRP A 190 4.30 2.54 -4.95
CA TRP A 190 3.53 1.70 -4.02
C TRP A 190 4.16 0.31 -3.93
N ILE A 191 4.46 -0.15 -2.71
CA ILE A 191 4.96 -1.50 -2.46
C ILE A 191 4.06 -2.15 -1.40
N ASP A 192 3.33 -3.19 -1.80
CA ASP A 192 2.30 -3.81 -0.99
C ASP A 192 2.57 -5.28 -0.74
N GLY A 193 2.66 -5.67 0.54
CA GLY A 193 2.59 -7.04 1.01
C GLY A 193 1.24 -7.30 1.68
N ASN A 194 0.43 -8.19 1.11
CA ASN A 194 -0.93 -8.48 1.56
C ASN A 194 -1.04 -9.93 2.03
N ILE A 195 -1.13 -10.12 3.35
CA ILE A 195 -1.18 -11.43 4.00
C ILE A 195 -2.33 -11.42 5.01
N GLY A 196 -3.02 -12.53 5.14
CA GLY A 196 -4.16 -12.63 6.05
C GLY A 196 -5.42 -11.99 5.50
N SER A 197 -6.28 -11.50 6.38
CA SER A 197 -7.63 -10.98 6.12
C SER A 197 -8.61 -12.05 5.64
N LYS A 198 -9.87 -11.93 6.06
CA LYS A 198 -10.99 -12.69 5.48
C LYS A 198 -11.28 -12.21 4.06
N ALA A 199 -11.28 -10.91 3.88
CA ALA A 199 -11.34 -10.27 2.57
C ALA A 199 -10.48 -9.00 2.58
N ASN A 200 -9.62 -8.88 1.58
CA ASN A 200 -8.81 -7.70 1.33
C ASN A 200 -9.23 -7.07 0.00
N MET A 201 -9.56 -5.77 0.01
CA MET A 201 -9.81 -4.99 -1.19
C MET A 201 -8.92 -3.75 -1.17
N LYS A 202 -7.87 -3.76 -1.99
CA LYS A 202 -6.84 -2.72 -1.98
C LYS A 202 -6.30 -2.46 -3.38
N TYR A 203 -6.51 -1.24 -3.85
CA TYR A 203 -6.14 -0.81 -5.20
C TYR A 203 -5.46 0.55 -5.15
N PRO A 204 -4.16 0.62 -4.77
CA PRO A 204 -3.43 1.88 -4.75
C PRO A 204 -3.48 2.54 -6.13
N ALA A 205 -3.73 3.84 -6.13
CA ALA A 205 -3.90 4.61 -7.35
C ALA A 205 -2.83 5.70 -7.48
N CYS A 206 -2.27 5.87 -8.69
CA CYS A 206 -1.48 7.02 -9.08
C CYS A 206 -2.24 7.82 -10.14
N TYR A 207 -2.48 9.09 -9.86
CA TYR A 207 -2.97 10.06 -10.82
C TYR A 207 -1.78 10.92 -11.27
N LEU A 208 -1.31 10.69 -12.50
CA LEU A 208 -0.14 11.35 -13.08
C LEU A 208 -0.60 12.66 -13.71
N MET A 209 -0.52 13.74 -12.92
CA MET A 209 -1.18 15.02 -13.18
C MET A 209 -0.30 15.99 -13.99
N GLY A 210 1.02 15.81 -13.96
CA GLY A 210 1.97 16.66 -14.67
C GLY A 210 2.84 15.89 -15.66
N PRO A 211 3.42 16.58 -16.68
CA PRO A 211 4.32 15.94 -17.63
C PRO A 211 5.48 15.21 -16.93
N HIS A 212 5.89 14.07 -17.50
CA HIS A 212 6.97 13.22 -16.97
C HIS A 212 6.73 12.63 -15.58
N ALA A 213 5.52 12.73 -15.03
CA ALA A 213 5.17 12.04 -13.78
C ALA A 213 5.23 10.52 -13.94
N LYS A 214 5.65 9.82 -12.88
CA LYS A 214 5.84 8.37 -12.86
C LYS A 214 5.06 7.71 -11.73
N GLY A 215 4.45 6.56 -12.03
CA GLY A 215 3.76 5.73 -11.06
C GLY A 215 4.24 4.28 -11.11
N GLU A 216 4.61 3.71 -9.98
CA GLU A 216 5.02 2.31 -9.87
C GLU A 216 4.18 1.62 -8.79
N ALA A 217 3.76 0.39 -9.05
CA ALA A 217 3.08 -0.45 -8.07
C ALA A 217 3.63 -1.87 -8.10
N LEU A 218 4.13 -2.34 -6.97
CA LEU A 218 4.49 -3.73 -6.73
C LEU A 218 3.58 -4.27 -5.63
N SER A 219 2.76 -5.27 -5.96
CA SER A 219 1.88 -5.94 -5.01
C SER A 219 2.22 -7.42 -4.94
N VAL A 220 2.35 -7.92 -3.72
CA VAL A 220 2.47 -9.35 -3.42
C VAL A 220 1.32 -9.74 -2.52
N ALA A 221 0.55 -10.77 -2.90
CA ALA A 221 -0.59 -11.26 -2.14
C ALA A 221 -0.48 -12.76 -1.87
N PHE A 222 -0.82 -13.18 -0.65
CA PHE A 222 -0.94 -14.58 -0.28
C PHE A 222 -2.35 -14.86 0.23
N ALA A 223 -3.07 -15.78 -0.41
CA ALA A 223 -4.42 -16.19 -0.06
C ALA A 223 -4.40 -17.64 0.43
N ALA A 224 -4.66 -17.85 1.72
CA ALA A 224 -4.84 -19.16 2.34
C ALA A 224 -6.33 -19.54 2.44
N GLU A 225 -6.61 -20.67 3.09
CA GLU A 225 -7.98 -21.14 3.33
C GLU A 225 -8.88 -20.05 3.96
N GLY A 226 -10.05 -19.86 3.38
CA GLY A 226 -11.03 -18.86 3.83
C GLY A 226 -10.67 -17.41 3.54
N GLN A 227 -9.58 -17.15 2.80
CA GLN A 227 -9.12 -15.80 2.47
C GLN A 227 -9.43 -15.43 1.03
N HIS A 228 -9.78 -14.16 0.84
CA HIS A 228 -9.96 -13.56 -0.48
C HIS A 228 -9.10 -12.28 -0.59
N GLN A 229 -8.07 -12.33 -1.42
CA GLN A 229 -7.18 -11.21 -1.73
C GLN A 229 -7.57 -10.60 -3.08
N ASP A 230 -8.40 -9.55 -3.07
CA ASP A 230 -8.72 -8.76 -4.27
C ASP A 230 -7.83 -7.51 -4.29
N THR A 231 -6.70 -7.62 -4.97
CA THR A 231 -5.65 -6.61 -5.00
C THR A 231 -5.38 -6.14 -6.42
N GLY A 232 -4.62 -5.07 -6.58
CA GLY A 232 -4.27 -4.55 -7.89
C GLY A 232 -3.76 -3.13 -7.80
N ALA A 233 -3.84 -2.38 -8.90
CA ALA A 233 -3.45 -0.98 -8.91
C ALA A 233 -4.20 -0.19 -9.98
N LYS A 234 -4.24 1.14 -9.82
CA LYS A 234 -4.83 2.05 -10.80
C LYS A 234 -3.80 3.09 -11.21
N MET A 235 -3.58 3.21 -12.52
CA MET A 235 -2.70 4.24 -13.11
C MET A 235 -3.53 5.12 -14.04
N VAL A 236 -3.61 6.40 -13.73
CA VAL A 236 -4.40 7.39 -14.49
C VAL A 236 -3.44 8.44 -15.04
N HIS A 237 -3.21 8.39 -16.34
CA HIS A 237 -2.35 9.31 -17.06
C HIS A 237 -3.15 10.50 -17.54
N ASN A 238 -2.97 11.66 -16.91
CA ASN A 238 -3.68 12.92 -17.22
C ASN A 238 -2.79 13.96 -17.93
N ALA A 239 -1.49 13.67 -18.08
CA ALA A 239 -0.52 14.57 -18.70
C ALA A 239 0.40 13.81 -19.67
N PRO A 240 1.03 14.51 -20.63
CA PRO A 240 1.89 13.87 -21.62
C PRO A 240 3.22 13.36 -21.02
N TYR A 241 3.85 12.41 -21.71
CA TYR A 241 5.14 11.82 -21.34
C TYR A 241 5.16 11.13 -19.98
N THR A 242 4.00 10.72 -19.47
CA THR A 242 3.91 10.00 -18.19
C THR A 242 4.20 8.52 -18.35
N SER A 243 4.69 7.88 -17.31
CA SER A 243 4.99 6.45 -17.34
C SER A 243 4.46 5.72 -16.10
N SER A 244 4.01 4.48 -16.29
CA SER A 244 3.60 3.64 -15.18
C SER A 244 4.02 2.18 -15.34
N THR A 245 4.26 1.53 -14.18
CA THR A 245 4.55 0.10 -14.12
C THR A 245 3.73 -0.53 -13.00
N ILE A 246 3.04 -1.62 -13.32
CA ILE A 246 2.32 -2.43 -12.34
C ILE A 246 2.89 -3.84 -12.38
N VAL A 247 3.37 -4.33 -11.23
CA VAL A 247 3.75 -5.73 -11.03
C VAL A 247 2.90 -6.30 -9.90
N SER A 248 2.07 -7.28 -10.21
CA SER A 248 1.25 -7.98 -9.23
C SER A 248 1.61 -9.45 -9.19
N LYS A 249 1.93 -9.95 -8.01
CA LYS A 249 2.23 -11.36 -7.78
C LYS A 249 1.31 -11.92 -6.71
N SER A 250 0.78 -13.10 -6.94
CA SER A 250 -0.09 -13.75 -5.96
C SER A 250 0.18 -15.25 -5.85
N ILE A 251 -0.03 -15.76 -4.64
CA ILE A 251 0.00 -17.19 -4.33
C ILE A 251 -1.33 -17.54 -3.67
N SER A 252 -1.96 -18.62 -4.11
CA SER A 252 -3.18 -19.13 -3.51
C SER A 252 -3.00 -20.60 -3.10
N GLN A 253 -3.37 -20.92 -1.86
CA GLN A 253 -3.21 -22.23 -1.25
C GLN A 253 -4.41 -22.60 -0.38
N GLY A 254 -4.75 -23.89 -0.27
CA GLY A 254 -5.79 -24.40 0.64
C GLY A 254 -7.20 -23.93 0.30
N GLY A 255 -7.49 -23.65 -1.00
CA GLY A 255 -8.77 -23.09 -1.43
C GLY A 255 -8.85 -21.56 -1.31
N GLY A 256 -7.75 -20.89 -1.00
CA GLY A 256 -7.65 -19.44 -1.02
C GLY A 256 -7.92 -18.85 -2.42
N ARG A 257 -8.40 -17.62 -2.45
CA ARG A 257 -8.71 -16.94 -3.70
C ARG A 257 -7.92 -15.63 -3.80
N SER A 258 -7.14 -15.49 -4.87
CA SER A 258 -6.54 -14.22 -5.27
C SER A 258 -7.26 -13.63 -6.46
N ALA A 259 -7.37 -12.31 -6.53
CA ALA A 259 -7.86 -11.60 -7.69
C ALA A 259 -6.97 -10.38 -7.96
N TYR A 260 -6.57 -10.21 -9.20
CA TYR A 260 -5.97 -8.97 -9.67
C TYR A 260 -7.04 -8.10 -10.32
N ARG A 261 -7.14 -6.85 -9.87
CA ARG A 261 -8.04 -5.86 -10.47
C ARG A 261 -7.27 -4.58 -10.78
N GLY A 262 -6.99 -4.36 -12.07
CA GLY A 262 -6.18 -3.24 -12.53
C GLY A 262 -6.95 -2.27 -13.40
N LEU A 263 -6.57 -1.00 -13.32
CA LEU A 263 -7.02 0.05 -14.24
C LEU A 263 -5.79 0.79 -14.79
N VAL A 264 -5.70 0.88 -16.10
CA VAL A 264 -4.85 1.87 -16.77
C VAL A 264 -5.75 2.78 -17.59
N ALA A 265 -5.82 4.04 -17.21
CA ALA A 265 -6.57 5.06 -17.95
C ALA A 265 -5.59 6.08 -18.52
N VAL A 266 -5.70 6.37 -19.82
CA VAL A 266 -4.89 7.36 -20.52
C VAL A 266 -5.81 8.41 -21.13
N GLY A 267 -5.72 9.63 -20.61
CA GLY A 267 -6.50 10.77 -21.07
C GLY A 267 -6.15 11.18 -22.51
N LYS A 268 -7.05 11.92 -23.16
CA LYS A 268 -6.85 12.39 -24.55
C LYS A 268 -5.58 13.27 -24.73
N ASP A 269 -5.18 13.98 -23.68
CA ASP A 269 -4.04 14.89 -23.71
C ASP A 269 -2.75 14.25 -23.16
N ALA A 270 -2.81 12.96 -22.76
CA ALA A 270 -1.68 12.21 -22.20
C ALA A 270 -0.87 11.46 -23.26
N HIS A 271 -0.55 12.17 -24.36
CA HIS A 271 0.23 11.62 -25.48
C HIS A 271 1.68 11.28 -25.06
N HIS A 272 2.30 10.36 -25.80
CA HIS A 272 3.66 9.83 -25.55
C HIS A 272 3.83 9.20 -24.17
N SER A 273 2.73 8.76 -23.56
CA SER A 273 2.76 8.05 -22.29
C SER A 273 3.03 6.55 -22.50
N SER A 274 3.50 5.88 -21.45
CA SER A 274 3.76 4.45 -21.48
C SER A 274 3.27 3.75 -20.22
N SER A 275 2.75 2.53 -20.37
CA SER A 275 2.35 1.69 -19.23
C SER A 275 2.73 0.24 -19.48
N ALA A 276 3.30 -0.40 -18.46
CA ALA A 276 3.58 -1.84 -18.45
C ALA A 276 2.88 -2.50 -17.25
N VAL A 277 2.13 -3.56 -17.52
CA VAL A 277 1.42 -4.33 -16.50
C VAL A 277 1.85 -5.78 -16.58
N ARG A 278 2.28 -6.34 -15.45
CA ARG A 278 2.60 -7.76 -15.32
C ARG A 278 1.89 -8.36 -14.11
N CYS A 279 1.14 -9.44 -14.34
CA CYS A 279 0.41 -10.16 -13.31
C CYS A 279 0.83 -11.63 -13.33
N ASP A 280 1.45 -12.10 -12.26
CA ASP A 280 1.84 -13.50 -12.10
C ASP A 280 1.06 -14.10 -10.91
N ALA A 281 0.34 -15.18 -11.14
CA ALA A 281 -0.39 -15.91 -10.11
C ALA A 281 0.09 -17.38 -10.05
N LEU A 282 0.37 -17.86 -8.85
CA LEU A 282 0.73 -19.24 -8.58
C LEU A 282 -0.38 -19.93 -7.78
N LEU A 283 -0.88 -21.03 -8.30
CA LEU A 283 -1.80 -21.93 -7.61
C LEU A 283 -1.00 -23.13 -7.06
N VAL A 284 -1.06 -23.33 -5.74
CA VAL A 284 -0.35 -24.40 -5.07
C VAL A 284 -1.10 -25.72 -5.14
N ASP A 285 -2.43 -25.67 -5.26
CA ASP A 285 -3.32 -26.83 -5.27
C ASP A 285 -4.49 -26.67 -6.28
N ASP A 286 -5.32 -27.71 -6.42
CA ASP A 286 -6.45 -27.76 -7.35
C ASP A 286 -7.70 -27.02 -6.89
N ILE A 287 -7.81 -26.69 -5.60
CA ILE A 287 -9.00 -26.06 -5.02
C ILE A 287 -8.86 -24.55 -4.90
N SER A 288 -7.65 -24.04 -5.01
CA SER A 288 -7.34 -22.62 -4.98
C SER A 288 -7.69 -21.92 -6.29
N ARG A 289 -7.91 -20.60 -6.23
CA ARG A 289 -8.37 -19.83 -7.39
C ARG A 289 -7.59 -18.54 -7.57
N SER A 290 -7.43 -18.17 -8.85
CA SER A 290 -6.93 -16.85 -9.23
C SER A 290 -7.81 -16.27 -10.34
N ASP A 291 -8.19 -15.00 -10.18
CA ASP A 291 -8.99 -14.26 -11.17
C ASP A 291 -8.20 -13.01 -11.61
N THR A 292 -8.38 -12.58 -12.85
CA THR A 292 -7.74 -11.39 -13.40
C THR A 292 -8.78 -10.51 -14.10
N TYR A 293 -8.90 -9.25 -13.65
CA TYR A 293 -9.85 -8.26 -14.16
C TYR A 293 -9.10 -6.99 -14.63
N PRO A 294 -8.46 -7.06 -15.81
CA PRO A 294 -7.79 -5.88 -16.35
C PRO A 294 -8.82 -4.94 -16.98
N TYR A 295 -8.64 -3.65 -16.80
CA TYR A 295 -9.41 -2.62 -17.46
C TYR A 295 -8.50 -1.54 -18.02
N ASN A 296 -8.65 -1.26 -19.33
CA ASN A 296 -7.87 -0.22 -20.02
C ASN A 296 -8.84 0.78 -20.66
N ASP A 297 -8.71 2.07 -20.30
CA ASP A 297 -9.44 3.19 -20.91
C ASP A 297 -8.44 4.10 -21.61
N ILE A 298 -8.20 3.86 -22.91
CA ILE A 298 -7.17 4.53 -23.69
C ILE A 298 -7.84 5.49 -24.65
N ARG A 299 -7.55 6.78 -24.54
CA ARG A 299 -8.21 7.85 -25.29
C ARG A 299 -7.27 8.61 -26.22
N THR A 300 -6.06 8.08 -26.50
CA THR A 300 -5.08 8.61 -27.45
C THR A 300 -4.35 7.48 -28.16
N ASP A 301 -3.97 7.68 -29.42
CA ASP A 301 -3.22 6.70 -30.23
C ASP A 301 -1.71 6.77 -29.93
N GLU A 302 -1.24 7.87 -29.35
CA GLU A 302 0.17 8.13 -29.07
C GLU A 302 0.56 7.56 -27.69
N VAL A 303 0.39 6.28 -27.51
CA VAL A 303 0.68 5.59 -26.23
C VAL A 303 1.36 4.24 -26.48
N SER A 304 2.26 3.84 -25.61
CA SER A 304 2.85 2.50 -25.58
C SER A 304 2.31 1.72 -24.40
N MET A 305 1.68 0.57 -24.67
CA MET A 305 1.12 -0.27 -23.61
C MET A 305 1.54 -1.73 -23.77
N ALA A 306 1.93 -2.33 -22.63
CA ALA A 306 2.18 -3.77 -22.51
C ALA A 306 1.36 -4.33 -21.34
N HIS A 307 0.69 -5.43 -21.56
CA HIS A 307 -0.01 -6.15 -20.50
C HIS A 307 0.23 -7.66 -20.65
N GLU A 308 0.83 -8.25 -19.63
CA GLU A 308 1.10 -9.67 -19.56
C GLU A 308 0.45 -10.24 -18.27
N ALA A 309 -0.23 -11.37 -18.39
CA ALA A 309 -0.80 -12.10 -17.27
C ALA A 309 -0.46 -13.58 -17.38
N THR A 310 0.08 -14.15 -16.31
CA THR A 310 0.43 -15.57 -16.23
C THR A 310 -0.25 -16.18 -15.02
N VAL A 311 -0.92 -17.30 -15.21
CA VAL A 311 -1.39 -18.15 -14.11
C VAL A 311 -0.73 -19.51 -14.27
N SER A 312 0.00 -19.91 -13.25
CA SER A 312 0.67 -21.22 -13.21
C SER A 312 0.21 -22.03 -12.01
N LYS A 313 0.23 -23.35 -12.16
CA LYS A 313 0.03 -24.30 -11.08
C LYS A 313 1.34 -25.03 -10.81
N VAL A 314 1.61 -25.36 -9.57
CA VAL A 314 2.74 -26.24 -9.22
C VAL A 314 2.51 -27.61 -9.85
N SER A 315 3.44 -28.07 -10.67
CA SER A 315 3.35 -29.32 -11.41
C SER A 315 3.73 -30.50 -10.53
N GLU A 316 2.87 -31.52 -10.45
CA GLU A 316 3.18 -32.77 -9.74
C GLU A 316 4.41 -33.47 -10.29
N ASP A 317 4.64 -33.41 -11.60
CA ASP A 317 5.82 -33.99 -12.25
C ASP A 317 7.11 -33.27 -11.82
N GLN A 318 7.06 -31.95 -11.66
CA GLN A 318 8.20 -31.18 -11.19
C GLN A 318 8.48 -31.46 -9.71
N LEU A 319 7.46 -31.56 -8.88
CA LEU A 319 7.61 -31.96 -7.47
C LEU A 319 8.21 -33.36 -7.36
N PHE A 320 7.66 -34.32 -8.09
CA PHE A 320 8.16 -35.68 -8.12
C PHE A 320 9.63 -35.73 -8.55
N TYR A 321 10.02 -34.98 -9.58
CA TYR A 321 11.40 -34.89 -10.03
C TYR A 321 12.35 -34.36 -8.93
N LEU A 322 11.94 -33.31 -8.22
CA LEU A 322 12.72 -32.72 -7.13
C LEU A 322 12.81 -33.68 -5.92
N MET A 323 11.70 -34.33 -5.56
CA MET A 323 11.65 -35.30 -4.47
C MET A 323 12.54 -36.54 -4.76
N GLN A 324 12.62 -37.00 -6.01
CA GLN A 324 13.55 -38.07 -6.40
C GLN A 324 15.02 -37.67 -6.26
N ARG A 325 15.32 -36.40 -6.19
CA ARG A 325 16.65 -35.83 -5.94
C ARG A 325 16.97 -35.63 -4.47
N GLY A 326 16.08 -36.08 -3.57
CA GLY A 326 16.29 -36.10 -2.12
C GLY A 326 15.70 -34.90 -1.36
N LEU A 327 14.91 -34.06 -2.02
CA LEU A 327 14.15 -33.03 -1.34
C LEU A 327 12.88 -33.60 -0.71
N THR A 328 12.48 -33.06 0.43
CA THR A 328 11.14 -33.30 0.96
C THR A 328 10.09 -32.59 0.09
N GLU A 329 8.83 -32.96 0.20
CA GLU A 329 7.74 -32.31 -0.53
C GLU A 329 7.67 -30.81 -0.18
N GLU A 330 7.86 -30.46 1.10
CA GLU A 330 7.88 -29.07 1.56
C GLU A 330 9.04 -28.27 0.93
N GLU A 331 10.23 -28.85 0.88
CA GLU A 331 11.40 -28.21 0.24
C GLU A 331 11.21 -28.06 -1.27
N ALA A 332 10.69 -29.09 -1.93
CA ALA A 332 10.40 -29.05 -3.36
C ALA A 332 9.31 -28.02 -3.71
N MET A 333 8.30 -27.85 -2.83
CA MET A 333 7.23 -26.87 -3.00
C MET A 333 7.73 -25.43 -2.77
N ALA A 334 8.73 -25.25 -1.89
CA ALA A 334 9.33 -23.95 -1.60
C ALA A 334 10.27 -23.43 -2.70
N MET A 335 10.76 -24.32 -3.57
CA MET A 335 11.64 -24.01 -4.71
C MET A 335 10.87 -23.48 -5.91
#